data_d97ad173fef8c83477d5fb1acc54414f
#
_entry.id   d97ad173fef8c83477d5fb1acc54414f
#
_cell.length_a   1.000
_cell.length_b   1.000
_cell.length_c   1.000
_cell.angle_alpha   90.00
_cell.angle_beta   90.00
_cell.angle_gamma   90.00
#
_symmetry.space_group_name_H-M   'P 1'
#
loop_
_entity.id
_entity.type
_entity.pdbx_description
1 polymer ?
#
loop_
_entity_poly.entity_id
_entity_poly.type
_entity_poly.pdbx_seq_one_letter_code
_entity_poly.pdbx_strand_id
1 'polypeptide(L)'
;MMKKLICVILVILISLLFTGCVLHTDDDNPKLDIHENAAYEGSIYDDDSAGDEDSFIFTWITYGEVAVTDTLRDKTAYEKYMGGLFENMKRAGITDCFVQVRPFADAIYPSELFPESIYAEKAEGFDPFGVIISVAEEHDIGIHAWINPYRISSKKLSEDSTYYQWYEDYRDDIIEVDSGVYFNPCSLKVQALILAGVDEIMREYPVKGIHIDDYFYPIDFGESDKAQYEFYRKNGGSMDISQWRRENVNALVSAIYLKVKAYGEDKIFSVSPSGNIEKNYSQLYADVDLWCKGGYCDMVLPQIYFGFENDALPFEECLEAWLSVTDRKNVTLIPGLALYKRGKVDEFAGSGKDEWTEKDDVVSRQIEAIRNKKLHGVALYSSSYINFSETFSLE
;
A
#
# COMPACT_ATOMS: atom_id res chain seq x y z
N MET A 1 -17.21 -22.33 -15.78
CA MET A 1 -18.04 -22.91 -14.71
C MET A 1 -17.26 -23.10 -13.41
N MET A 2 -16.04 -23.60 -13.43
CA MET A 2 -15.18 -23.78 -12.22
C MET A 2 -14.76 -22.46 -11.56
N LYS A 3 -14.41 -21.41 -12.33
CA LYS A 3 -14.04 -20.07 -11.80
C LYS A 3 -15.20 -19.40 -11.02
N LYS A 4 -16.45 -19.55 -11.45
CA LYS A 4 -17.63 -19.05 -10.71
C LYS A 4 -17.89 -19.83 -9.41
N LEU A 5 -17.48 -21.08 -9.35
CA LEU A 5 -17.65 -21.92 -8.15
C LEU A 5 -16.62 -21.56 -7.07
N ILE A 6 -15.39 -21.20 -7.44
CA ILE A 6 -14.34 -20.77 -6.49
C ILE A 6 -14.70 -19.42 -5.86
N CYS A 7 -15.18 -18.44 -6.63
CA CYS A 7 -15.65 -17.17 -6.07
C CYS A 7 -16.84 -17.35 -5.11
N VAL A 8 -17.77 -18.26 -5.41
CA VAL A 8 -18.92 -18.53 -4.55
C VAL A 8 -18.48 -19.23 -3.25
N ILE A 9 -17.51 -20.12 -3.30
CA ILE A 9 -16.98 -20.81 -2.10
C ILE A 9 -16.21 -19.84 -1.21
N LEU A 10 -15.43 -18.91 -1.79
CA LEU A 10 -14.71 -17.88 -1.02
C LEU A 10 -15.68 -16.89 -0.35
N VAL A 11 -16.72 -16.46 -1.06
CA VAL A 11 -17.78 -15.60 -0.50
C VAL A 11 -18.53 -16.32 0.65
N ILE A 12 -18.78 -17.63 0.55
CA ILE A 12 -19.40 -18.41 1.61
C ILE A 12 -18.47 -18.56 2.82
N LEU A 13 -17.16 -18.72 2.62
CA LEU A 13 -16.19 -18.77 3.72
C LEU A 13 -16.05 -17.42 4.45
N ILE A 14 -16.03 -16.32 3.71
CA ILE A 14 -16.02 -14.97 4.30
C ILE A 14 -17.35 -14.68 5.02
N SER A 15 -18.51 -15.09 4.45
CA SER A 15 -19.80 -14.92 5.11
C SER A 15 -19.96 -15.80 6.35
N LEU A 16 -19.32 -16.98 6.43
CA LEU A 16 -19.31 -17.82 7.62
C LEU A 16 -18.46 -17.23 8.77
N LEU A 17 -17.41 -16.48 8.46
CA LEU A 17 -16.65 -15.74 9.46
C LEU A 17 -17.47 -14.58 10.07
N PHE A 18 -18.38 -13.97 9.30
CA PHE A 18 -19.27 -12.89 9.78
C PHE A 18 -20.58 -13.38 10.39
N THR A 19 -21.10 -14.57 10.02
CA THR A 19 -22.33 -15.10 10.57
C THR A 19 -22.15 -15.85 11.90
N GLY A 20 -20.92 -16.22 12.26
CA GLY A 20 -20.60 -16.78 13.58
C GLY A 20 -20.83 -15.81 14.76
N CYS A 21 -20.95 -14.50 14.49
CA CYS A 21 -21.17 -13.47 15.52
C CYS A 21 -22.64 -13.14 15.80
N VAL A 22 -23.64 -13.80 15.19
CA VAL A 22 -25.07 -13.39 15.29
C VAL A 22 -25.95 -14.34 16.09
N LEU A 23 -25.45 -15.48 16.57
CA LEU A 23 -26.27 -16.42 17.35
C LEU A 23 -25.61 -16.78 18.68
N HIS A 24 -25.66 -15.86 19.66
CA HIS A 24 -25.90 -16.21 21.06
C HIS A 24 -26.21 -14.93 21.86
N THR A 25 -27.42 -14.85 22.34
CA THR A 25 -27.85 -13.93 23.41
C THR A 25 -27.62 -14.68 24.72
N ASP A 26 -26.50 -14.41 25.38
CA ASP A 26 -26.34 -14.45 26.83
C ASP A 26 -25.01 -13.75 27.19
N ASP A 27 -25.01 -13.11 28.36
CA ASP A 27 -24.10 -12.13 28.92
C ASP A 27 -22.61 -12.53 29.07
N ASP A 28 -21.98 -13.12 28.06
CA ASP A 28 -20.53 -13.27 27.99
C ASP A 28 -20.07 -12.92 26.56
N ASN A 29 -19.58 -11.70 26.41
CA ASN A 29 -18.99 -11.19 25.16
C ASN A 29 -17.73 -12.01 24.85
N PRO A 30 -17.76 -12.98 23.93
CA PRO A 30 -16.52 -13.56 23.46
C PRO A 30 -15.86 -12.50 22.57
N LYS A 31 -14.90 -11.76 23.13
CA LYS A 31 -13.85 -11.18 22.31
C LYS A 31 -13.37 -12.33 21.42
N LEU A 32 -13.40 -12.14 20.12
CA LEU A 32 -12.64 -12.95 19.19
C LEU A 32 -11.16 -12.73 19.59
N ASP A 33 -10.65 -13.60 20.46
CA ASP A 33 -9.23 -13.65 20.76
C ASP A 33 -8.54 -14.25 19.55
N ILE A 34 -8.24 -13.41 18.55
CA ILE A 34 -7.29 -13.71 17.48
C ILE A 34 -5.89 -13.91 18.08
N HIS A 35 -5.72 -13.60 19.37
CA HIS A 35 -4.44 -13.59 20.08
C HIS A 35 -3.99 -14.91 20.73
N GLU A 36 -4.80 -15.98 20.75
CA GLU A 36 -4.37 -17.18 21.49
C GLU A 36 -3.46 -18.16 20.74
N ASN A 37 -3.14 -17.95 19.45
CA ASN A 37 -2.24 -18.89 18.73
C ASN A 37 -1.21 -18.24 17.79
N ALA A 38 -0.94 -16.97 17.88
CA ALA A 38 0.20 -16.36 17.20
C ALA A 38 0.91 -15.39 18.15
N ALA A 39 1.58 -15.93 19.16
CA ALA A 39 2.66 -15.19 19.80
C ALA A 39 3.79 -15.12 18.78
N TYR A 40 3.77 -14.09 17.93
CA TYR A 40 4.93 -13.71 17.13
C TYR A 40 5.96 -13.14 18.09
N GLU A 41 7.01 -13.88 18.38
CA GLU A 41 8.16 -13.40 19.13
C GLU A 41 9.08 -12.63 18.16
N GLY A 42 8.90 -11.32 18.08
CA GLY A 42 9.81 -10.40 17.42
C GLY A 42 9.29 -9.77 16.12
N SER A 43 9.61 -8.50 15.88
CA SER A 43 9.49 -7.88 14.56
C SER A 43 10.45 -8.58 13.59
N ILE A 44 10.13 -8.64 12.30
CA ILE A 44 11.01 -9.24 11.26
C ILE A 44 12.38 -8.57 11.24
N TYR A 45 12.45 -7.34 11.74
CA TYR A 45 13.64 -6.56 11.97
C TYR A 45 13.78 -6.31 13.48
N ASP A 46 14.50 -7.20 14.17
CA ASP A 46 14.61 -7.26 15.64
C ASP A 46 15.23 -5.97 16.21
N ASP A 47 14.48 -5.23 17.02
CA ASP A 47 14.87 -3.94 17.62
C ASP A 47 16.01 -4.09 18.68
N ASP A 48 16.22 -5.28 19.22
CA ASP A 48 17.20 -5.54 20.28
C ASP A 48 18.48 -6.28 19.81
N SER A 49 18.49 -6.81 18.57
CA SER A 49 19.63 -7.56 18.03
C SER A 49 20.46 -6.79 17.01
N ALA A 50 20.08 -5.56 16.67
CA ALA A 50 20.79 -4.72 15.72
C ALA A 50 22.19 -4.36 16.27
N GLY A 51 23.14 -5.20 15.99
CA GLY A 51 24.48 -4.72 15.75
C GLY A 51 24.43 -3.79 14.54
N ASP A 52 25.31 -2.84 14.43
CA ASP A 52 25.45 -1.73 13.46
C ASP A 52 25.29 -2.07 11.94
N GLU A 53 24.60 -3.13 11.52
CA GLU A 53 24.68 -3.65 10.14
C GLU A 53 23.38 -3.64 9.32
N ASP A 54 22.18 -3.43 9.88
CA ASP A 54 20.93 -3.60 9.12
C ASP A 54 20.07 -2.33 9.04
N SER A 55 20.55 -1.33 8.30
CA SER A 55 19.70 -0.21 7.89
C SER A 55 19.01 -0.47 6.55
N PHE A 56 17.68 -0.24 6.48
CA PHE A 56 16.87 -0.45 5.28
C PHE A 56 16.53 0.87 4.61
N ILE A 57 16.88 0.98 3.34
CA ILE A 57 16.51 2.13 2.51
C ILE A 57 15.59 1.64 1.40
N PHE A 58 14.30 1.98 1.55
CA PHE A 58 13.28 1.63 0.57
C PHE A 58 13.07 2.77 -0.43
N THR A 59 12.58 2.41 -1.63
CA THR A 59 12.04 3.41 -2.56
C THR A 59 10.80 2.88 -3.27
N TRP A 60 9.93 3.79 -3.70
CA TRP A 60 8.82 3.48 -4.59
C TRP A 60 9.23 3.65 -6.04
N ILE A 61 8.89 2.68 -6.88
CA ILE A 61 8.98 2.73 -8.34
C ILE A 61 7.56 2.78 -8.87
N THR A 62 7.17 3.91 -9.44
CA THR A 62 5.81 4.15 -9.90
C THR A 62 5.52 3.47 -11.23
N TYR A 63 4.24 3.27 -11.55
CA TYR A 63 3.80 2.72 -12.82
C TYR A 63 4.36 3.46 -14.04
N GLY A 64 4.61 4.77 -13.93
CA GLY A 64 5.21 5.56 -15.01
C GLY A 64 6.68 5.21 -15.26
N GLU A 65 7.41 4.79 -14.23
CA GLU A 65 8.83 4.41 -14.31
C GLU A 65 9.01 3.00 -14.86
N VAL A 66 8.04 2.12 -14.64
CA VAL A 66 8.06 0.74 -15.17
C VAL A 66 7.31 0.60 -16.50
N ALA A 67 6.74 1.69 -17.03
CA ALA A 67 5.96 1.65 -18.27
C ALA A 67 6.79 1.18 -19.47
N VAL A 68 6.24 0.24 -20.22
CA VAL A 68 6.81 -0.20 -21.51
C VAL A 68 6.45 0.83 -22.58
N THR A 69 7.45 1.58 -23.04
CA THR A 69 7.31 2.60 -24.08
C THR A 69 7.67 2.03 -25.45
N ASP A 70 7.44 2.79 -26.54
CA ASP A 70 7.80 2.38 -27.89
C ASP A 70 9.31 2.05 -28.04
N THR A 71 10.16 2.68 -27.24
CA THR A 71 11.61 2.41 -27.22
C THR A 71 12.02 1.24 -26.33
N LEU A 72 11.10 0.76 -25.50
CA LEU A 72 11.32 -0.31 -24.51
C LEU A 72 10.47 -1.56 -24.78
N ARG A 73 9.84 -1.65 -25.96
CA ARG A 73 8.92 -2.74 -26.31
C ARG A 73 9.62 -4.10 -26.52
N ASP A 74 10.92 -4.09 -26.80
CA ASP A 74 11.77 -5.28 -26.88
C ASP A 74 12.31 -5.63 -25.48
N LYS A 75 12.28 -6.92 -25.15
CA LYS A 75 12.70 -7.43 -23.83
C LYS A 75 14.11 -6.98 -23.46
N THR A 76 15.06 -7.07 -24.38
CA THR A 76 16.48 -6.72 -24.12
C THR A 76 16.65 -5.22 -23.86
N ALA A 77 15.89 -4.38 -24.56
CA ALA A 77 15.89 -2.94 -24.33
C ALA A 77 15.31 -2.61 -22.95
N TYR A 78 14.24 -3.31 -22.56
CA TYR A 78 13.61 -3.15 -21.24
C TYR A 78 14.52 -3.64 -20.11
N GLU A 79 15.14 -4.81 -20.24
CA GLU A 79 16.15 -5.34 -19.30
C GLU A 79 17.30 -4.35 -19.09
N LYS A 80 17.82 -3.79 -20.17
CA LYS A 80 18.90 -2.79 -20.09
C LYS A 80 18.47 -1.51 -19.37
N TYR A 81 17.25 -1.05 -19.62
CA TYR A 81 16.69 0.13 -18.96
C TYR A 81 16.54 -0.12 -17.46
N MET A 82 15.92 -1.23 -17.08
CA MET A 82 15.74 -1.60 -15.66
C MET A 82 17.08 -1.87 -14.97
N GLY A 83 18.04 -2.49 -15.68
CA GLY A 83 19.39 -2.71 -15.14
C GLY A 83 20.10 -1.41 -14.77
N GLY A 84 20.03 -0.39 -15.65
CA GLY A 84 20.55 0.94 -15.32
C GLY A 84 19.87 1.60 -14.14
N LEU A 85 18.54 1.41 -13.99
CA LEU A 85 17.77 1.92 -12.85
C LEU A 85 18.21 1.26 -11.54
N PHE A 86 18.26 -0.07 -11.48
CA PHE A 86 18.65 -0.82 -10.29
C PHE A 86 20.13 -0.64 -9.93
N GLU A 87 21.04 -0.56 -10.91
CA GLU A 87 22.43 -0.22 -10.65
C GLU A 87 22.56 1.14 -9.94
N ASN A 88 21.78 2.14 -10.37
CA ASN A 88 21.77 3.45 -9.73
C ASN A 88 21.19 3.41 -8.32
N MET A 89 20.10 2.67 -8.11
CA MET A 89 19.49 2.48 -6.78
C MET A 89 20.46 1.79 -5.84
N LYS A 90 21.14 0.72 -6.26
CA LYS A 90 22.14 0.02 -5.45
C LYS A 90 23.26 0.97 -5.02
N ARG A 91 23.76 1.81 -5.94
CA ARG A 91 24.77 2.83 -5.62
C ARG A 91 24.26 3.88 -4.64
N ALA A 92 22.97 4.21 -4.70
CA ALA A 92 22.32 5.12 -3.75
C ALA A 92 22.04 4.48 -2.38
N GLY A 93 22.35 3.19 -2.18
CA GLY A 93 22.12 2.48 -0.92
C GLY A 93 20.73 1.87 -0.78
N ILE A 94 19.92 1.85 -1.84
CA ILE A 94 18.58 1.24 -1.79
C ILE A 94 18.71 -0.26 -1.60
N THR A 95 17.97 -0.80 -0.62
CA THR A 95 17.92 -2.22 -0.28
C THR A 95 16.69 -2.92 -0.88
N ASP A 96 15.56 -2.24 -0.93
CA ASP A 96 14.28 -2.79 -1.36
C ASP A 96 13.44 -1.77 -2.13
N CYS A 97 12.56 -2.25 -3.01
CA CYS A 97 11.69 -1.42 -3.82
C CYS A 97 10.23 -1.86 -3.76
N PHE A 98 9.32 -0.89 -3.62
CA PHE A 98 7.88 -1.08 -3.83
C PHE A 98 7.57 -0.78 -5.30
N VAL A 99 7.35 -1.81 -6.11
CA VAL A 99 7.08 -1.68 -7.54
C VAL A 99 5.59 -1.65 -7.80
N GLN A 100 5.08 -0.55 -8.37
CA GLN A 100 3.65 -0.38 -8.62
C GLN A 100 3.17 -1.22 -9.80
N VAL A 101 2.73 -2.44 -9.51
CA VAL A 101 2.29 -3.43 -10.52
C VAL A 101 0.80 -3.38 -10.80
N ARG A 102 0.01 -2.77 -9.91
CA ARG A 102 -1.43 -2.52 -10.08
C ARG A 102 -1.78 -1.10 -9.63
N PRO A 103 -1.53 -0.08 -10.49
CA PRO A 103 -1.84 1.31 -10.19
C PRO A 103 -3.34 1.61 -10.22
N PHE A 104 -4.08 0.80 -10.97
CA PHE A 104 -5.51 0.85 -11.17
C PHE A 104 -6.09 -0.57 -11.07
N ALA A 105 -7.32 -0.76 -11.49
CA ALA A 105 -7.89 -2.10 -11.61
C ALA A 105 -7.38 -2.83 -12.88
N ASP A 106 -6.08 -2.84 -13.07
CA ASP A 106 -5.32 -3.43 -14.18
C ASP A 106 -4.06 -4.12 -13.64
N ALA A 107 -3.25 -4.73 -14.50
CA ALA A 107 -2.01 -5.36 -14.12
C ALA A 107 -0.89 -5.08 -15.14
N ILE A 108 0.33 -4.78 -14.66
CA ILE A 108 1.56 -4.64 -15.47
C ILE A 108 2.21 -6.02 -15.69
N TYR A 109 1.59 -7.07 -15.25
CA TYR A 109 1.99 -8.46 -15.40
C TYR A 109 0.86 -9.28 -16.04
N PRO A 110 1.13 -10.42 -16.67
CA PRO A 110 0.08 -11.32 -17.14
C PRO A 110 -0.83 -11.77 -16.01
N SER A 111 -2.09 -11.32 -16.01
CA SER A 111 -3.08 -11.61 -15.00
C SER A 111 -4.28 -12.37 -15.58
N GLU A 112 -4.79 -13.35 -14.85
CA GLU A 112 -6.06 -14.02 -15.17
C GLU A 112 -7.29 -13.24 -14.65
N LEU A 113 -7.08 -12.26 -13.75
CA LEU A 113 -8.13 -11.56 -13.00
C LEU A 113 -8.32 -10.13 -13.46
N PHE A 114 -7.25 -9.46 -13.83
CA PHE A 114 -7.21 -8.04 -14.19
C PHE A 114 -6.85 -7.86 -15.65
N PRO A 115 -7.41 -6.85 -16.35
CA PRO A 115 -6.99 -6.53 -17.71
C PRO A 115 -5.53 -6.08 -17.73
N GLU A 116 -4.88 -6.27 -18.87
CA GLU A 116 -3.55 -5.73 -19.10
C GLU A 116 -3.55 -4.21 -18.99
N SER A 117 -2.56 -3.69 -18.26
CA SER A 117 -2.38 -2.26 -18.10
C SER A 117 -1.91 -1.61 -19.40
N ILE A 118 -2.42 -0.41 -19.68
CA ILE A 118 -1.92 0.44 -20.78
C ILE A 118 -0.41 0.73 -20.65
N TYR A 119 0.16 0.56 -19.47
CA TYR A 119 1.60 0.70 -19.22
C TYR A 119 2.41 -0.54 -19.56
N ALA A 120 1.75 -1.67 -19.84
CA ALA A 120 2.39 -2.93 -20.27
C ALA A 120 2.06 -3.33 -21.71
N GLU A 121 0.98 -2.78 -22.30
CA GLU A 121 0.42 -3.18 -23.62
C GLU A 121 1.43 -3.18 -24.78
N LYS A 122 2.53 -2.45 -24.63
CA LYS A 122 3.59 -2.38 -25.67
C LYS A 122 4.67 -3.45 -25.51
N ALA A 123 4.59 -4.32 -24.51
CA ALA A 123 5.55 -5.40 -24.32
C ALA A 123 5.40 -6.46 -25.42
N GLU A 124 6.45 -6.67 -26.22
CA GLU A 124 6.44 -7.64 -27.31
C GLU A 124 6.79 -9.05 -26.79
N GLY A 125 5.77 -9.73 -26.23
CA GLY A 125 5.86 -11.14 -25.84
C GLY A 125 6.73 -11.44 -24.63
N PHE A 126 6.86 -10.47 -23.70
CA PHE A 126 7.50 -10.68 -22.40
C PHE A 126 6.64 -10.14 -21.27
N ASP A 127 6.90 -10.61 -20.05
CA ASP A 127 6.30 -10.15 -18.81
C ASP A 127 7.17 -9.03 -18.21
N PRO A 128 6.69 -7.76 -18.18
CA PRO A 128 7.46 -6.65 -17.62
C PRO A 128 7.81 -6.83 -16.14
N PHE A 129 6.88 -7.36 -15.34
CA PHE A 129 7.14 -7.55 -13.92
C PHE A 129 8.13 -8.68 -13.65
N GLY A 130 8.04 -9.78 -14.41
CA GLY A 130 9.03 -10.85 -14.35
C GLY A 130 10.43 -10.37 -14.70
N VAL A 131 10.57 -9.48 -15.69
CA VAL A 131 11.85 -8.83 -16.03
C VAL A 131 12.36 -7.97 -14.90
N ILE A 132 11.50 -7.12 -14.30
CA ILE A 132 11.87 -6.27 -13.16
C ILE A 132 12.44 -7.11 -12.02
N ILE A 133 11.77 -8.20 -11.64
CA ILE A 133 12.21 -9.08 -10.55
C ILE A 133 13.58 -9.71 -10.88
N SER A 134 13.74 -10.24 -12.09
CA SER A 134 15.00 -10.87 -12.47
C SER A 134 16.17 -9.91 -12.44
N VAL A 135 15.96 -8.67 -12.93
CA VAL A 135 17.00 -7.64 -12.94
C VAL A 135 17.30 -7.12 -11.53
N ALA A 136 16.29 -6.97 -10.67
CA ALA A 136 16.48 -6.55 -9.28
C ALA A 136 17.30 -7.58 -8.49
N GLU A 137 17.06 -8.88 -8.72
CA GLU A 137 17.82 -9.97 -8.10
C GLU A 137 19.31 -9.90 -8.47
N GLU A 138 19.66 -9.55 -9.72
CA GLU A 138 21.06 -9.36 -10.16
C GLU A 138 21.78 -8.22 -9.40
N HIS A 139 21.00 -7.31 -8.78
CA HIS A 139 21.51 -6.16 -8.03
C HIS A 139 21.32 -6.30 -6.50
N ASP A 140 20.90 -7.47 -6.00
CA ASP A 140 20.55 -7.72 -4.60
C ASP A 140 19.55 -6.69 -4.03
N ILE A 141 18.50 -6.36 -4.79
CA ILE A 141 17.43 -5.46 -4.36
C ILE A 141 16.15 -6.25 -4.20
N GLY A 142 15.53 -6.17 -3.00
CA GLY A 142 14.27 -6.82 -2.70
C GLY A 142 13.09 -6.16 -3.42
N ILE A 143 12.14 -6.95 -3.92
CA ILE A 143 10.94 -6.44 -4.60
C ILE A 143 9.69 -6.77 -3.79
N HIS A 144 8.92 -5.71 -3.49
CA HIS A 144 7.57 -5.79 -2.96
C HIS A 144 6.58 -5.35 -4.06
N ALA A 145 5.55 -6.14 -4.32
CA ALA A 145 4.54 -5.76 -5.30
C ALA A 145 3.57 -4.72 -4.70
N TRP A 146 3.61 -3.52 -5.24
CA TRP A 146 2.72 -2.44 -4.81
C TRP A 146 1.43 -2.46 -5.65
N ILE A 147 0.32 -2.58 -4.97
CA ILE A 147 -1.03 -2.54 -5.54
C ILE A 147 -1.84 -1.40 -4.93
N ASN A 148 -2.62 -0.72 -5.75
CA ASN A 148 -3.69 0.15 -5.27
C ASN A 148 -4.98 -0.70 -5.19
N PRO A 149 -5.54 -0.92 -3.99
CA PRO A 149 -6.60 -1.92 -3.85
C PRO A 149 -7.93 -1.47 -4.51
N TYR A 150 -8.27 -0.19 -4.48
CA TYR A 150 -9.61 0.25 -4.83
C TYR A 150 -9.70 1.14 -6.06
N ARG A 151 -8.62 1.78 -6.51
CA ARG A 151 -8.69 2.73 -7.62
C ARG A 151 -8.83 2.03 -8.96
N ILE A 152 -9.92 2.31 -9.69
CA ILE A 152 -10.16 1.79 -11.04
C ILE A 152 -9.55 2.72 -12.07
N SER A 153 -9.73 4.03 -11.90
CA SER A 153 -9.23 5.05 -12.83
C SER A 153 -9.09 6.40 -12.15
N SER A 154 -8.16 7.23 -12.60
CA SER A 154 -8.04 8.65 -12.21
C SER A 154 -8.97 9.59 -12.99
N LYS A 155 -9.82 9.05 -13.86
CA LYS A 155 -10.77 9.80 -14.71
C LYS A 155 -12.07 9.03 -14.80
N LYS A 156 -13.16 9.72 -15.19
CA LYS A 156 -14.39 9.04 -15.60
C LYS A 156 -14.08 8.06 -16.73
N LEU A 157 -14.66 6.87 -16.65
CA LEU A 157 -14.50 5.86 -17.70
C LEU A 157 -15.41 6.19 -18.87
N SER A 158 -14.88 6.10 -20.09
CA SER A 158 -15.65 6.06 -21.31
C SER A 158 -15.90 4.62 -21.73
N GLU A 159 -16.91 4.38 -22.58
CA GLU A 159 -17.21 3.03 -23.09
C GLU A 159 -16.03 2.39 -23.85
N ASP A 160 -15.11 3.21 -24.38
CA ASP A 160 -13.91 2.75 -25.06
C ASP A 160 -12.75 2.41 -24.10
N SER A 161 -12.94 2.62 -22.78
CA SER A 161 -11.89 2.33 -21.80
C SER A 161 -11.75 0.83 -21.57
N THR A 162 -10.48 0.36 -21.51
CA THR A 162 -10.15 -1.01 -21.11
C THR A 162 -10.76 -1.39 -19.75
N TYR A 163 -11.02 -0.41 -18.88
CA TYR A 163 -11.60 -0.62 -17.56
C TYR A 163 -13.14 -0.59 -17.57
N TYR A 164 -13.79 -0.33 -18.71
CA TYR A 164 -15.26 -0.21 -18.77
C TYR A 164 -15.98 -1.50 -18.38
N GLN A 165 -15.35 -2.66 -18.59
CA GLN A 165 -15.88 -3.95 -18.14
C GLN A 165 -16.20 -3.98 -16.63
N TRP A 166 -15.48 -3.18 -15.81
CA TRP A 166 -15.76 -3.09 -14.38
C TRP A 166 -17.11 -2.49 -14.08
N TYR A 167 -17.62 -1.57 -14.91
CA TYR A 167 -19.00 -1.06 -14.79
C TYR A 167 -20.06 -2.12 -15.06
N GLU A 168 -19.80 -3.07 -15.96
CA GLU A 168 -20.73 -4.14 -16.24
C GLU A 168 -20.74 -5.17 -15.11
N ASP A 169 -19.56 -5.54 -14.63
CA ASP A 169 -19.40 -6.61 -13.64
C ASP A 169 -19.65 -6.15 -12.20
N TYR A 170 -19.36 -4.87 -11.88
CA TYR A 170 -19.34 -4.32 -10.52
C TYR A 170 -20.15 -3.03 -10.35
N ARG A 171 -21.17 -2.80 -11.18
CA ARG A 171 -21.95 -1.55 -11.22
C ARG A 171 -22.41 -1.05 -9.85
N ASP A 172 -22.91 -1.94 -8.99
CA ASP A 172 -23.42 -1.60 -7.66
C ASP A 172 -22.29 -1.44 -6.60
N ASP A 173 -21.08 -1.75 -7.00
CA ASP A 173 -19.87 -1.74 -6.17
C ASP A 173 -18.85 -0.68 -6.63
N ILE A 174 -19.28 0.32 -7.39
CA ILE A 174 -18.45 1.41 -7.91
C ILE A 174 -18.83 2.73 -7.25
N ILE A 175 -17.82 3.51 -6.92
CA ILE A 175 -17.90 4.89 -6.44
C ILE A 175 -17.28 5.81 -7.48
N GLU A 176 -18.03 6.79 -7.97
CA GLU A 176 -17.53 7.84 -8.85
C GLU A 176 -17.40 9.15 -8.09
N VAL A 177 -16.23 9.78 -8.17
CA VAL A 177 -15.95 11.11 -7.63
C VAL A 177 -15.18 11.94 -8.67
N ASP A 178 -14.98 13.22 -8.40
CA ASP A 178 -14.24 14.08 -9.34
C ASP A 178 -12.80 13.62 -9.58
N SER A 179 -12.16 13.00 -8.57
CA SER A 179 -10.80 12.46 -8.65
C SER A 179 -10.68 11.11 -9.37
N GLY A 180 -11.81 10.50 -9.79
CA GLY A 180 -11.77 9.24 -10.51
C GLY A 180 -12.88 8.24 -10.16
N VAL A 181 -12.61 6.99 -10.47
CA VAL A 181 -13.54 5.86 -10.27
C VAL A 181 -12.86 4.84 -9.36
N TYR A 182 -13.60 4.36 -8.37
CA TYR A 182 -13.09 3.47 -7.33
C TYR A 182 -14.06 2.29 -7.12
N PHE A 183 -13.52 1.17 -6.73
CA PHE A 183 -14.31 0.11 -6.11
C PHE A 183 -14.79 0.55 -4.73
N ASN A 184 -16.00 0.12 -4.35
CA ASN A 184 -16.57 0.40 -3.04
C ASN A 184 -15.92 -0.50 -1.97
N PRO A 185 -15.22 0.06 -0.95
CA PRO A 185 -14.52 -0.71 0.07
C PRO A 185 -15.44 -1.63 0.91
N CYS A 186 -16.73 -1.32 1.00
CA CYS A 186 -17.67 -2.17 1.75
C CYS A 186 -18.15 -3.40 0.96
N SER A 187 -17.77 -3.56 -0.30
CA SER A 187 -18.19 -4.69 -1.12
C SER A 187 -17.34 -5.93 -0.85
N LEU A 188 -17.97 -6.99 -0.35
CA LEU A 188 -17.32 -8.30 -0.17
C LEU A 188 -16.85 -8.90 -1.50
N LYS A 189 -17.57 -8.61 -2.60
CA LYS A 189 -17.19 -9.04 -3.94
C LYS A 189 -15.88 -8.37 -4.39
N VAL A 190 -15.73 -7.09 -4.10
CA VAL A 190 -14.48 -6.33 -4.34
C VAL A 190 -13.35 -6.84 -3.46
N GLN A 191 -13.59 -7.02 -2.17
CA GLN A 191 -12.58 -7.58 -1.26
C GLN A 191 -12.09 -8.95 -1.74
N ALA A 192 -13.00 -9.82 -2.19
CA ALA A 192 -12.64 -11.14 -2.74
C ALA A 192 -11.80 -11.02 -4.02
N LEU A 193 -12.08 -10.06 -4.90
CA LEU A 193 -11.27 -9.78 -6.10
C LEU A 193 -9.86 -9.32 -5.72
N ILE A 194 -9.75 -8.40 -4.77
CA ILE A 194 -8.45 -7.89 -4.30
C ILE A 194 -7.61 -9.02 -3.71
N LEU A 195 -8.19 -9.84 -2.84
CA LEU A 195 -7.52 -10.99 -2.22
C LEU A 195 -7.11 -12.05 -3.24
N ALA A 196 -7.92 -12.29 -4.26
CA ALA A 196 -7.55 -13.19 -5.37
C ALA A 196 -6.36 -12.64 -6.17
N GLY A 197 -6.30 -11.32 -6.39
CA GLY A 197 -5.17 -10.68 -7.05
C GLY A 197 -3.88 -10.67 -6.21
N VAL A 198 -3.99 -10.56 -4.89
CA VAL A 198 -2.86 -10.78 -3.97
C VAL A 198 -2.35 -12.22 -4.06
N ASP A 199 -3.26 -13.19 -4.03
CA ASP A 199 -2.95 -14.62 -4.17
C ASP A 199 -2.25 -14.92 -5.52
N GLU A 200 -2.71 -14.31 -6.60
CA GLU A 200 -2.11 -14.43 -7.94
C GLU A 200 -0.65 -13.96 -7.93
N ILE A 201 -0.37 -12.76 -7.42
CA ILE A 201 0.99 -12.21 -7.36
C ILE A 201 1.89 -13.10 -6.50
N MET A 202 1.46 -13.45 -5.29
CA MET A 202 2.26 -14.25 -4.35
C MET A 202 2.56 -15.65 -4.87
N ARG A 203 1.68 -16.22 -5.69
CA ARG A 203 1.85 -17.55 -6.28
C ARG A 203 2.79 -17.52 -7.49
N GLU A 204 2.67 -16.49 -8.35
CA GLU A 204 3.37 -16.45 -9.64
C GLU A 204 4.76 -15.79 -9.55
N TYR A 205 5.02 -14.97 -8.53
CA TYR A 205 6.23 -14.16 -8.44
C TYR A 205 6.97 -14.33 -7.12
N PRO A 206 8.32 -14.43 -7.13
CA PRO A 206 9.15 -14.57 -5.93
C PRO A 206 9.36 -13.21 -5.22
N VAL A 207 8.28 -12.45 -5.00
CA VAL A 207 8.35 -11.16 -4.31
C VAL A 207 8.61 -11.33 -2.81
N LYS A 208 9.19 -10.31 -2.18
CA LYS A 208 9.33 -10.22 -0.72
C LYS A 208 7.97 -10.11 -0.04
N GLY A 209 7.00 -9.47 -0.70
CA GLY A 209 5.67 -9.29 -0.15
C GLY A 209 4.78 -8.37 -0.97
N ILE A 210 3.71 -7.93 -0.32
CA ILE A 210 2.70 -7.02 -0.90
C ILE A 210 2.76 -5.67 -0.18
N HIS A 211 2.61 -4.61 -0.94
CA HIS A 211 2.50 -3.24 -0.46
C HIS A 211 1.20 -2.59 -0.94
N ILE A 212 0.50 -1.87 -0.05
CA ILE A 212 -0.64 -1.03 -0.41
C ILE A 212 -0.39 0.41 0.05
N ASP A 213 -0.97 1.38 -0.68
CA ASP A 213 -0.86 2.81 -0.40
C ASP A 213 -2.06 3.36 0.39
N ASP A 214 -2.29 4.69 0.35
CA ASP A 214 -3.32 5.39 1.11
C ASP A 214 -4.67 5.56 0.37
N TYR A 215 -4.86 4.87 -0.77
CA TYR A 215 -6.12 4.94 -1.51
C TYR A 215 -7.15 3.95 -0.96
N PHE A 216 -7.75 4.30 0.19
CA PHE A 216 -8.87 3.58 0.79
C PHE A 216 -10.21 4.15 0.30
N TYR A 217 -11.03 4.74 1.15
CA TYR A 217 -12.19 5.50 0.68
C TYR A 217 -11.74 6.76 -0.07
N PRO A 218 -12.30 7.08 -1.26
CA PRO A 218 -12.00 8.34 -1.91
C PRO A 218 -12.58 9.50 -1.10
N ILE A 219 -11.93 10.68 -1.16
CA ILE A 219 -12.47 11.90 -0.57
C ILE A 219 -13.72 12.34 -1.36
N ASP A 220 -14.69 12.93 -0.67
CA ASP A 220 -15.91 13.48 -1.26
C ASP A 220 -16.84 12.47 -1.98
N PHE A 221 -16.80 11.19 -1.60
CA PHE A 221 -17.67 10.15 -2.16
C PHE A 221 -19.14 10.25 -1.67
N GLY A 222 -19.43 11.14 -0.73
CA GLY A 222 -20.78 11.43 -0.26
C GLY A 222 -21.45 10.24 0.43
N GLU A 223 -22.62 9.83 -0.13
CA GLU A 223 -23.44 8.73 0.37
C GLU A 223 -23.42 7.51 -0.58
N SER A 224 -22.36 7.33 -1.37
CA SER A 224 -22.31 6.28 -2.40
C SER A 224 -22.39 4.85 -1.84
N ASP A 225 -22.12 4.65 -0.54
CA ASP A 225 -22.24 3.39 0.17
C ASP A 225 -23.46 3.28 1.09
N LYS A 226 -24.38 4.27 1.02
CA LYS A 226 -25.55 4.36 1.91
C LYS A 226 -26.47 3.15 1.83
N ALA A 227 -26.72 2.64 0.64
CA ALA A 227 -27.61 1.50 0.43
C ALA A 227 -27.05 0.23 1.15
N GLN A 228 -25.73 0.03 1.09
CA GLN A 228 -25.05 -1.07 1.76
C GLN A 228 -25.06 -0.88 3.28
N TYR A 229 -24.89 0.35 3.75
CA TYR A 229 -25.00 0.65 5.19
C TYR A 229 -26.42 0.44 5.71
N GLU A 230 -27.47 0.89 4.97
CA GLU A 230 -28.87 0.64 5.33
C GLU A 230 -29.18 -0.85 5.37
N PHE A 231 -28.63 -1.63 4.42
CA PHE A 231 -28.74 -3.09 4.44
C PHE A 231 -28.07 -3.68 5.68
N TYR A 232 -26.85 -3.26 6.04
CA TYR A 232 -26.17 -3.66 7.28
C TYR A 232 -27.04 -3.37 8.52
N ARG A 233 -27.60 -2.16 8.65
CA ARG A 233 -28.46 -1.75 9.76
C ARG A 233 -29.74 -2.58 9.84
N LYS A 234 -30.38 -2.84 8.70
CA LYS A 234 -31.59 -3.67 8.62
C LYS A 234 -31.39 -5.12 9.05
N ASN A 235 -30.17 -5.62 8.89
CA ASN A 235 -29.82 -6.98 9.29
C ASN A 235 -29.20 -7.04 10.72
N GLY A 236 -29.45 -6.05 11.55
CA GLY A 236 -29.08 -6.07 12.98
C GLY A 236 -27.73 -5.42 13.29
N GLY A 237 -27.06 -4.81 12.29
CA GLY A 237 -25.81 -4.09 12.52
C GLY A 237 -26.01 -2.92 13.49
N SER A 238 -25.06 -2.72 14.42
CA SER A 238 -25.16 -1.70 15.50
C SER A 238 -24.20 -0.52 15.33
N MET A 239 -23.15 -0.64 14.52
CA MET A 239 -22.14 0.40 14.31
C MET A 239 -22.74 1.66 13.67
N ASP A 240 -22.20 2.82 13.98
CA ASP A 240 -22.42 4.02 13.18
C ASP A 240 -21.75 3.89 11.81
N ILE A 241 -22.08 4.78 10.88
CA ILE A 241 -21.61 4.69 9.50
C ILE A 241 -20.07 4.82 9.40
N SER A 242 -19.46 5.69 10.20
CA SER A 242 -18.01 5.90 10.17
C SER A 242 -17.25 4.72 10.75
N GLN A 243 -17.75 4.13 11.83
CA GLN A 243 -17.22 2.90 12.38
C GLN A 243 -17.36 1.74 11.39
N TRP A 244 -18.55 1.57 10.77
CA TRP A 244 -18.79 0.53 9.79
C TRP A 244 -17.86 0.65 8.55
N ARG A 245 -17.60 1.87 8.08
CA ARG A 245 -16.63 2.11 6.99
C ARG A 245 -15.22 1.69 7.37
N ARG A 246 -14.76 2.06 8.58
CA ARG A 246 -13.45 1.64 9.09
C ARG A 246 -13.33 0.12 9.19
N GLU A 247 -14.36 -0.55 9.72
CA GLU A 247 -14.35 -2.00 9.82
C GLU A 247 -14.27 -2.71 8.46
N ASN A 248 -14.88 -2.16 7.39
CA ASN A 248 -14.71 -2.72 6.04
C ASN A 248 -13.27 -2.59 5.54
N VAL A 249 -12.60 -1.47 5.81
CA VAL A 249 -11.19 -1.29 5.45
C VAL A 249 -10.29 -2.18 6.32
N ASN A 250 -10.51 -2.22 7.64
CA ASN A 250 -9.78 -3.08 8.58
C ASN A 250 -9.86 -4.56 8.18
N ALA A 251 -11.05 -5.01 7.77
CA ALA A 251 -11.27 -6.38 7.31
C ALA A 251 -10.42 -6.73 6.09
N LEU A 252 -10.33 -5.83 5.10
CA LEU A 252 -9.45 -6.06 3.94
C LEU A 252 -7.97 -6.08 4.33
N VAL A 253 -7.52 -5.09 5.12
CA VAL A 253 -6.10 -5.01 5.56
C VAL A 253 -5.69 -6.27 6.31
N SER A 254 -6.50 -6.71 7.28
CA SER A 254 -6.26 -7.96 8.02
C SER A 254 -6.28 -9.19 7.11
N ALA A 255 -7.21 -9.25 6.15
CA ALA A 255 -7.32 -10.38 5.24
C ALA A 255 -6.13 -10.46 4.26
N ILE A 256 -5.59 -9.31 3.80
CA ILE A 256 -4.36 -9.29 2.99
C ILE A 256 -3.18 -9.78 3.83
N TYR A 257 -3.03 -9.30 5.08
CA TYR A 257 -1.98 -9.76 5.98
C TYR A 257 -1.98 -11.29 6.11
N LEU A 258 -3.13 -11.86 6.48
CA LEU A 258 -3.28 -13.31 6.62
C LEU A 258 -2.99 -14.06 5.30
N LYS A 259 -3.40 -13.51 4.17
CA LYS A 259 -3.14 -14.08 2.85
C LYS A 259 -1.65 -14.09 2.53
N VAL A 260 -0.93 -13.01 2.81
CA VAL A 260 0.53 -12.91 2.60
C VAL A 260 1.27 -13.88 3.50
N LYS A 261 0.92 -13.93 4.80
CA LYS A 261 1.54 -14.86 5.76
C LYS A 261 1.30 -16.34 5.42
N ALA A 262 0.24 -16.68 4.72
CA ALA A 262 0.00 -18.05 4.26
C ALA A 262 1.06 -18.55 3.24
N TYR A 263 1.84 -17.64 2.63
CA TYR A 263 2.94 -17.99 1.72
C TYR A 263 4.31 -18.13 2.42
N GLY A 264 4.43 -17.70 3.66
CA GLY A 264 5.63 -17.81 4.49
C GLY A 264 5.67 -16.72 5.57
N GLU A 265 6.21 -17.03 6.73
CA GLU A 265 6.38 -16.05 7.81
C GLU A 265 7.36 -14.92 7.44
N ASP A 266 8.29 -15.20 6.53
CA ASP A 266 9.24 -14.24 5.95
C ASP A 266 8.60 -13.30 4.93
N LYS A 267 7.37 -13.55 4.49
CA LYS A 267 6.67 -12.68 3.55
C LYS A 267 6.10 -11.46 4.25
N ILE A 268 6.27 -10.30 3.64
CA ILE A 268 5.99 -9.00 4.23
C ILE A 268 4.72 -8.40 3.65
N PHE A 269 3.80 -7.98 4.51
CA PHE A 269 2.72 -7.09 4.13
C PHE A 269 2.98 -5.71 4.70
N SER A 270 3.03 -4.71 3.85
CA SER A 270 3.30 -3.32 4.23
C SER A 270 2.21 -2.36 3.74
N VAL A 271 1.99 -1.29 4.50
CA VAL A 271 0.99 -0.26 4.20
C VAL A 271 1.63 1.12 4.28
N SER A 272 1.42 1.98 3.28
CA SER A 272 1.85 3.39 3.32
C SER A 272 0.66 4.35 3.40
N PRO A 273 0.10 4.56 4.60
CA PRO A 273 -1.00 5.49 4.83
C PRO A 273 -0.54 6.95 4.74
N SER A 274 -1.48 7.89 4.63
CA SER A 274 -1.18 9.32 4.72
C SER A 274 -0.39 9.64 6.00
N GLY A 275 0.57 10.56 5.93
CA GLY A 275 1.33 11.03 7.09
C GLY A 275 0.46 11.68 8.18
N ASN A 276 -0.73 12.16 7.81
CA ASN A 276 -1.71 12.72 8.74
C ASN A 276 -2.63 11.61 9.30
N ILE A 277 -2.41 11.21 10.56
CA ILE A 277 -3.16 10.15 11.25
C ILE A 277 -4.65 10.49 11.34
N GLU A 278 -5.01 11.76 11.65
CA GLU A 278 -6.41 12.17 11.73
C GLU A 278 -7.12 12.05 10.39
N LYS A 279 -6.46 12.43 9.29
CA LYS A 279 -7.00 12.26 7.93
C LYS A 279 -7.27 10.79 7.61
N ASN A 280 -6.35 9.89 7.98
CA ASN A 280 -6.55 8.46 7.79
C ASN A 280 -7.84 8.01 8.48
N TYR A 281 -8.02 8.35 9.75
CA TYR A 281 -9.14 7.90 10.56
C TYR A 281 -10.48 8.50 10.13
N SER A 282 -10.52 9.82 9.89
CA SER A 282 -11.77 10.58 9.70
C SER A 282 -12.23 10.68 8.26
N GLN A 283 -11.31 10.66 7.28
CA GLN A 283 -11.62 10.89 5.87
C GLN A 283 -11.40 9.64 5.00
N LEU A 284 -10.33 8.90 5.24
CA LEU A 284 -10.00 7.71 4.47
C LEU A 284 -10.56 6.43 5.11
N TYR A 285 -11.12 6.52 6.32
CA TYR A 285 -11.63 5.41 7.12
C TYR A 285 -10.60 4.30 7.36
N ALA A 286 -9.33 4.69 7.46
CA ALA A 286 -8.19 3.84 7.71
C ALA A 286 -7.77 3.95 9.18
N ASP A 287 -8.03 2.91 9.97
CA ASP A 287 -7.72 2.87 11.40
C ASP A 287 -6.28 2.41 11.64
N VAL A 288 -5.33 3.31 11.32
CA VAL A 288 -3.90 3.02 11.40
C VAL A 288 -3.43 2.69 12.83
N ASP A 289 -4.08 3.27 13.84
CA ASP A 289 -3.80 2.98 15.25
C ASP A 289 -4.11 1.52 15.57
N LEU A 290 -5.28 1.03 15.13
CA LEU A 290 -5.64 -0.37 15.25
C LEU A 290 -4.66 -1.28 14.52
N TRP A 291 -4.26 -0.94 13.28
CA TRP A 291 -3.35 -1.77 12.51
C TRP A 291 -1.97 -1.88 13.14
N CYS A 292 -1.43 -0.76 13.64
CA CYS A 292 -0.12 -0.72 14.27
C CYS A 292 -0.09 -1.43 15.63
N LYS A 293 -1.17 -1.36 16.41
CA LYS A 293 -1.27 -2.05 17.71
C LYS A 293 -1.68 -3.51 17.60
N GLY A 294 -2.51 -3.81 16.61
CA GLY A 294 -3.08 -5.13 16.39
C GLY A 294 -2.24 -6.05 15.50
N GLY A 295 -1.12 -5.56 14.93
CA GLY A 295 -0.28 -6.37 14.03
C GLY A 295 -1.01 -6.77 12.74
N TYR A 296 -1.73 -5.81 12.11
CA TYR A 296 -2.45 -6.06 10.84
C TYR A 296 -1.55 -5.90 9.61
N CYS A 297 -0.30 -5.52 9.81
CA CYS A 297 0.76 -5.46 8.81
C CYS A 297 2.11 -5.69 9.48
N ASP A 298 3.12 -6.05 8.71
CA ASP A 298 4.51 -6.19 9.20
C ASP A 298 5.22 -4.84 9.25
N MET A 299 4.92 -3.95 8.30
CA MET A 299 5.52 -2.62 8.22
C MET A 299 4.47 -1.56 7.93
N VAL A 300 4.60 -0.41 8.59
CA VAL A 300 3.85 0.81 8.28
C VAL A 300 4.80 1.89 7.77
N LEU A 301 4.49 2.47 6.60
CA LEU A 301 5.31 3.46 5.93
C LEU A 301 4.53 4.78 5.76
N PRO A 302 4.30 5.53 6.85
CA PRO A 302 3.53 6.77 6.77
C PRO A 302 4.18 7.76 5.81
N GLN A 303 3.39 8.33 4.91
CA GLN A 303 3.82 9.34 3.95
C GLN A 303 4.02 10.69 4.65
N ILE A 304 5.10 10.83 5.44
CA ILE A 304 5.43 12.08 6.15
C ILE A 304 6.08 13.06 5.16
N TYR A 305 5.30 13.48 4.17
CA TYR A 305 5.74 14.34 3.07
C TYR A 305 5.68 15.83 3.45
N PHE A 306 6.10 16.15 4.68
CA PHE A 306 6.04 17.49 5.24
C PHE A 306 7.46 18.00 5.56
N GLY A 307 7.67 19.30 5.43
CA GLY A 307 8.90 19.96 5.90
C GLY A 307 8.88 20.20 7.42
N PHE A 308 9.98 20.63 7.97
CA PHE A 308 10.07 20.99 9.39
C PHE A 308 9.28 22.26 9.71
N GLU A 309 9.12 23.16 8.73
CA GLU A 309 8.44 24.45 8.85
C GLU A 309 6.99 24.42 8.36
N ASN A 310 6.41 23.25 8.13
CA ASN A 310 4.99 23.13 7.80
C ASN A 310 4.12 23.54 8.99
N ASP A 311 3.27 24.56 8.82
CA ASP A 311 2.45 25.13 9.91
C ASP A 311 1.48 24.13 10.55
N ALA A 312 0.91 23.22 9.76
CA ALA A 312 -0.13 22.31 10.23
C ALA A 312 0.41 20.93 10.66
N LEU A 313 1.47 20.48 9.99
CA LEU A 313 2.01 19.13 10.11
C LEU A 313 3.55 19.19 10.03
N PRO A 314 4.24 19.81 11.02
CA PRO A 314 5.69 19.81 11.06
C PRO A 314 6.24 18.37 11.09
N PHE A 315 7.32 18.12 10.35
CA PHE A 315 7.88 16.77 10.21
C PHE A 315 8.13 16.06 11.55
N GLU A 316 8.78 16.75 12.51
CA GLU A 316 9.12 16.14 13.80
C GLU A 316 7.88 15.77 14.61
N GLU A 317 6.83 16.63 14.62
CA GLU A 317 5.59 16.35 15.31
C GLU A 317 4.86 15.16 14.69
N CYS A 318 4.86 15.07 13.37
CA CYS A 318 4.29 13.91 12.67
C CYS A 318 5.06 12.62 12.98
N LEU A 319 6.39 12.68 13.01
CA LEU A 319 7.22 11.52 13.35
C LEU A 319 6.95 11.04 14.79
N GLU A 320 6.86 11.96 15.76
CA GLU A 320 6.51 11.63 17.15
C GLU A 320 5.10 11.03 17.27
N ALA A 321 4.14 11.58 16.53
CA ALA A 321 2.78 11.04 16.51
C ALA A 321 2.77 9.59 16.00
N TRP A 322 3.48 9.28 14.93
CA TRP A 322 3.59 7.92 14.41
C TRP A 322 4.33 6.98 15.36
N LEU A 323 5.39 7.44 16.03
CA LEU A 323 6.06 6.68 17.09
C LEU A 323 5.12 6.33 18.24
N SER A 324 4.18 7.24 18.58
CA SER A 324 3.24 7.03 19.70
C SER A 324 2.15 6.00 19.41
N VAL A 325 1.76 5.82 18.14
CA VAL A 325 0.69 4.89 17.75
C VAL A 325 1.22 3.53 17.29
N THR A 326 2.52 3.44 16.98
CA THR A 326 3.12 2.19 16.49
C THR A 326 3.65 1.35 17.64
N ASP A 327 3.11 0.14 17.84
CA ASP A 327 3.73 -0.86 18.70
C ASP A 327 4.88 -1.53 17.95
N ARG A 328 6.09 -1.04 18.17
CA ARG A 328 7.32 -1.45 17.49
C ARG A 328 7.70 -2.92 17.73
N LYS A 329 7.04 -3.61 18.65
CA LYS A 329 7.19 -5.05 18.83
C LYS A 329 6.43 -5.85 17.79
N ASN A 330 5.33 -5.29 17.28
CA ASN A 330 4.44 -5.96 16.35
C ASN A 330 4.58 -5.45 14.91
N VAL A 331 4.92 -4.16 14.73
CA VAL A 331 4.95 -3.50 13.41
C VAL A 331 6.20 -2.63 13.30
N THR A 332 6.93 -2.77 12.20
CA THR A 332 8.10 -1.93 11.92
C THR A 332 7.67 -0.59 11.33
N LEU A 333 8.09 0.52 11.94
CA LEU A 333 7.84 1.88 11.45
C LEU A 333 8.96 2.34 10.51
N ILE A 334 8.60 2.62 9.25
CA ILE A 334 9.50 3.10 8.19
C ILE A 334 8.97 4.44 7.66
N PRO A 335 9.45 5.60 8.15
CA PRO A 335 8.95 6.89 7.66
C PRO A 335 9.20 7.10 6.17
N GLY A 336 8.15 7.52 5.44
CA GLY A 336 8.22 7.88 4.03
C GLY A 336 8.56 9.36 3.83
N LEU A 337 9.56 9.67 3.00
CA LEU A 337 10.07 11.01 2.72
C LEU A 337 9.84 11.43 1.27
N ALA A 338 9.59 12.73 1.07
CA ALA A 338 9.23 13.30 -0.23
C ALA A 338 10.43 13.86 -1.00
N LEU A 339 11.16 13.05 -1.75
CA LEU A 339 12.25 13.54 -2.62
C LEU A 339 11.74 14.53 -3.69
N TYR A 340 10.53 14.34 -4.17
CA TYR A 340 9.93 15.13 -5.25
C TYR A 340 9.68 16.61 -4.88
N LYS A 341 9.72 16.95 -3.57
CA LYS A 341 9.54 18.33 -3.09
C LYS A 341 10.82 19.18 -3.16
N ARG A 342 11.99 18.54 -3.28
CA ARG A 342 13.27 19.28 -3.38
C ARG A 342 13.24 20.33 -4.48
N GLY A 343 13.61 21.56 -4.13
CA GLY A 343 13.63 22.70 -5.04
C GLY A 343 12.25 23.21 -5.49
N LYS A 344 11.16 22.81 -4.81
CA LYS A 344 9.80 23.22 -5.15
C LYS A 344 9.11 23.89 -3.97
N VAL A 345 8.24 24.86 -4.26
CA VAL A 345 7.35 25.46 -3.26
C VAL A 345 6.31 24.44 -2.82
N ASP A 346 6.10 24.33 -1.51
CA ASP A 346 5.04 23.51 -0.91
C ASP A 346 3.83 24.38 -0.55
N GLU A 347 2.93 24.58 -1.49
CA GLU A 347 1.77 25.47 -1.34
C GLU A 347 0.85 25.11 -0.14
N PHE A 348 1.00 23.90 0.43
CA PHE A 348 0.22 23.44 1.56
C PHE A 348 0.92 23.57 2.91
N ALA A 349 2.14 24.11 2.94
CA ALA A 349 2.93 24.23 4.17
C ALA A 349 2.71 25.55 4.95
N GLY A 350 1.80 26.42 4.49
CA GLY A 350 1.55 27.70 5.16
C GLY A 350 2.76 28.64 5.09
N SER A 351 3.23 29.12 6.25
CA SER A 351 4.42 29.99 6.30
C SER A 351 5.73 29.29 5.90
N GLY A 352 5.79 27.97 6.04
CA GLY A 352 6.94 27.12 5.67
C GLY A 352 6.99 26.71 4.19
N LYS A 353 6.15 27.30 3.31
CA LYS A 353 6.02 26.90 1.90
C LYS A 353 7.32 26.94 1.10
N ASP A 354 8.23 27.83 1.43
CA ASP A 354 9.49 28.04 0.71
C ASP A 354 10.65 27.19 1.26
N GLU A 355 10.46 26.42 2.34
CA GLU A 355 11.51 25.62 2.99
C GLU A 355 12.27 24.72 2.00
N TRP A 356 11.55 24.01 1.13
CA TRP A 356 12.14 23.08 0.16
C TRP A 356 12.89 23.77 -1.01
N THR A 357 12.68 25.06 -1.21
CA THR A 357 13.40 25.89 -2.21
C THR A 357 14.58 26.62 -1.60
N GLU A 358 14.52 26.96 -0.30
CA GLU A 358 15.55 27.70 0.40
C GLU A 358 16.60 26.79 1.06
N LYS A 359 16.23 25.52 1.35
CA LYS A 359 17.07 24.55 2.05
C LYS A 359 17.21 23.28 1.21
N ASP A 360 18.44 22.93 0.88
CA ASP A 360 18.78 21.72 0.13
C ASP A 360 19.00 20.48 1.04
N ASP A 361 19.04 20.68 2.36
CA ASP A 361 19.35 19.68 3.38
C ASP A 361 18.11 19.06 4.07
N VAL A 362 16.89 19.42 3.67
CA VAL A 362 15.65 18.99 4.35
C VAL A 362 15.60 17.47 4.50
N VAL A 363 15.84 16.71 3.42
CA VAL A 363 15.79 15.24 3.46
C VAL A 363 16.89 14.66 4.35
N SER A 364 18.11 15.21 4.28
CA SER A 364 19.23 14.74 5.11
C SER A 364 18.96 14.95 6.59
N ARG A 365 18.37 16.09 6.96
CA ARG A 365 17.94 16.38 8.33
C ARG A 365 16.78 15.45 8.78
N GLN A 366 15.86 15.11 7.87
CA GLN A 366 14.80 14.14 8.16
C GLN A 366 15.38 12.75 8.43
N ILE A 367 16.34 12.29 7.64
CA ILE A 367 17.05 11.02 7.86
C ILE A 367 17.79 11.05 9.19
N GLU A 368 18.46 12.16 9.52
CA GLU A 368 19.13 12.33 10.83
C GLU A 368 18.12 12.26 12.00
N ALA A 369 16.96 12.91 11.86
CA ALA A 369 15.91 12.83 12.89
C ALA A 369 15.39 11.40 13.07
N ILE A 370 15.19 10.64 11.98
CA ILE A 370 14.78 9.24 11.99
C ILE A 370 15.83 8.39 12.70
N ARG A 371 17.12 8.55 12.36
CA ARG A 371 18.24 7.86 13.01
C ARG A 371 18.30 8.15 14.51
N ASN A 372 18.11 9.41 14.91
CA ASN A 372 18.10 9.81 16.32
C ASN A 372 16.96 9.16 17.13
N LYS A 373 15.88 8.73 16.46
CA LYS A 373 14.78 7.94 17.06
C LYS A 373 15.06 6.44 17.06
N LYS A 374 16.25 6.01 16.62
CA LYS A 374 16.64 4.60 16.51
C LYS A 374 15.65 3.80 15.64
N LEU A 375 15.23 4.37 14.53
CA LEU A 375 14.48 3.66 13.49
C LEU A 375 15.49 3.12 12.48
N HIS A 376 15.29 1.88 12.05
CA HIS A 376 16.21 1.15 11.18
C HIS A 376 15.88 1.27 9.69
N GLY A 377 14.87 2.04 9.32
CA GLY A 377 14.47 2.17 7.91
C GLY A 377 13.90 3.53 7.56
N VAL A 378 14.02 3.88 6.28
CA VAL A 378 13.39 5.03 5.64
C VAL A 378 12.94 4.66 4.25
N ALA A 379 11.84 5.25 3.77
CA ALA A 379 11.35 5.04 2.42
C ALA A 379 11.33 6.36 1.64
N LEU A 380 11.84 6.38 0.41
CA LEU A 380 12.06 7.57 -0.40
C LEU A 380 11.09 7.61 -1.59
N TYR A 381 10.19 8.60 -1.64
CA TYR A 381 9.25 8.75 -2.75
C TYR A 381 9.74 9.82 -3.74
N SER A 382 10.15 9.43 -4.94
CA SER A 382 10.27 8.11 -5.53
C SER A 382 11.63 7.96 -6.23
N SER A 383 11.89 6.79 -6.80
CA SER A 383 13.13 6.47 -7.50
C SER A 383 13.52 7.47 -8.58
N SER A 384 12.57 8.06 -9.30
CA SER A 384 12.81 9.10 -10.32
C SER A 384 13.43 10.41 -9.79
N TYR A 385 13.41 10.61 -8.46
CA TYR A 385 13.99 11.79 -7.80
C TYR A 385 15.30 11.48 -7.06
N ILE A 386 15.79 10.24 -7.13
CA ILE A 386 17.10 9.87 -6.59
C ILE A 386 18.18 10.43 -7.50
N ASN A 387 19.04 11.28 -6.95
CA ASN A 387 20.22 11.75 -7.68
C ASN A 387 21.32 10.68 -7.58
N PHE A 388 21.79 10.20 -8.72
CA PHE A 388 22.78 9.11 -8.82
C PHE A 388 24.15 9.40 -8.19
N SER A 389 24.40 10.63 -7.74
CA SER A 389 25.57 11.01 -6.95
C SER A 389 25.32 10.99 -5.44
N GLU A 390 24.07 10.77 -5.01
CA GLU A 390 23.71 10.66 -3.60
C GLU A 390 23.84 9.21 -3.13
N THR A 391 24.21 9.07 -1.86
CA THR A 391 24.12 7.79 -1.13
C THR A 391 23.32 8.06 0.14
N PHE A 392 22.30 7.24 0.38
CA PHE A 392 21.49 7.30 1.57
C PHE A 392 21.99 6.25 2.57
N SER A 393 22.03 6.59 3.85
CA SER A 393 22.40 5.69 4.94
C SER A 393 21.72 6.17 6.21
N LEU A 394 21.41 5.23 7.09
CA LEU A 394 21.00 5.47 8.47
C LEU A 394 22.15 5.23 9.47
N GLU A 395 23.34 4.86 8.97
CA GLU A 395 24.56 4.71 9.78
C GLU A 395 25.12 6.04 10.27
#